data_5c094c8644f5f3a4194e8e87cf8a9105
#
_entry.id   5c094c8644f5f3a4194e8e87cf8a9105
#
_cell.length_a   1.000
_cell.length_b   1.000
_cell.length_c   1.000
_cell.angle_alpha   90.00
_cell.angle_beta   90.00
_cell.angle_gamma   90.00
#
_symmetry.space_group_name_H-M   'P 1'
#
loop_
_entity.id
_entity.type
_entity.pdbx_description
1 polymer ?
#
loop_
_entity_poly.entity_id
_entity_poly.type
_entity_poly.pdbx_seq_one_letter_code
_entity_poly.pdbx_strand_id
1 'polypeptide(L)' 'MNYTIFPSPLGRVLIAASDRGITWMGFGDSDDQALDEIRSDFPGAELDREERALR' A
#
# COMPACT_ATOMS: atom_id res chain seq x y z
N MET A 1 -3.21 4.81 8.47
CA MET A 1 -3.24 4.76 7.00
C MET A 1 -3.68 3.37 6.56
N ASN A 2 -4.72 3.31 5.77
CA ASN A 2 -5.22 2.02 5.28
C ASN A 2 -4.61 1.71 3.92
N TYR A 3 -4.29 0.46 3.70
CA TYR A 3 -3.70 0.06 2.43
C TYR A 3 -4.27 -1.27 1.96
N THR A 4 -4.15 -1.53 0.68
CA THR A 4 -4.48 -2.82 0.10
C THR A 4 -3.41 -3.18 -0.93
N ILE A 5 -3.21 -4.48 -1.12
CA ILE A 5 -2.25 -5.00 -2.10
C ILE A 5 -2.99 -5.98 -2.99
N PHE A 6 -2.81 -5.85 -4.29
CA PHE A 6 -3.43 -6.78 -5.23
C PHE A 6 -2.45 -7.12 -6.36
N PRO A 7 -2.64 -8.30 -6.99
CA PRO A 7 -1.77 -8.71 -8.08
C PRO A 7 -2.07 -7.93 -9.35
N SER A 8 -1.03 -7.71 -10.14
CA SER A 8 -1.16 -7.09 -11.45
C SER A 8 -0.21 -7.77 -12.40
N PRO A 9 -0.34 -7.55 -13.73
CA PRO A 9 0.62 -8.11 -14.69
C PRO A 9 2.05 -7.64 -14.46
N LEU A 10 2.23 -6.51 -13.79
CA LEU A 10 3.55 -5.95 -13.52
C LEU A 10 4.09 -6.29 -12.13
N GLY A 11 3.36 -7.11 -11.35
CA GLY A 11 3.76 -7.46 -10.01
C GLY A 11 2.67 -7.11 -9.00
N ARG A 12 3.08 -6.77 -7.78
CA ARG A 12 2.14 -6.38 -6.73
C ARG A 12 1.96 -4.87 -6.72
N VAL A 13 0.71 -4.44 -6.60
CA VAL A 13 0.37 -3.02 -6.49
C VAL A 13 -0.16 -2.76 -5.10
N LEU A 14 0.40 -1.75 -4.44
CA LEU A 14 -0.07 -1.31 -3.13
C LEU A 14 -0.70 0.07 -3.28
N ILE A 15 -1.91 0.21 -2.78
CA ILE A 15 -2.59 1.50 -2.73
C ILE A 15 -2.91 1.79 -1.27
N ALA A 16 -2.55 2.98 -0.81
CA ALA A 16 -2.78 3.41 0.56
C ALA A 16 -3.47 4.76 0.58
N ALA A 17 -4.30 4.98 1.57
CA ALA A 17 -5.01 6.23 1.76
C ALA A 17 -5.06 6.57 3.23
N SER A 18 -4.95 7.85 3.54
CA SER A 18 -5.06 8.36 4.90
C SER A 18 -6.36 9.11 5.09
N ASP A 19 -6.69 9.40 6.35
CA ASP A 19 -7.88 10.18 6.71
C ASP A 19 -7.83 11.60 6.12
N ARG A 20 -6.64 12.06 5.78
CA ARG A 20 -6.46 13.40 5.20
C ARG A 20 -6.60 13.41 3.69
N GLY A 21 -6.95 12.28 3.10
CA GLY A 21 -7.09 12.18 1.66
C GLY A 21 -5.79 11.97 0.90
N ILE A 22 -4.69 11.75 1.60
CA ILE A 22 -3.42 11.45 0.95
C ILE A 22 -3.49 10.03 0.38
N THR A 23 -3.20 9.90 -0.90
CA THR A 23 -3.17 8.62 -1.57
C THR A 23 -1.77 8.33 -2.06
N TRP A 24 -1.30 7.11 -1.80
CA TRP A 24 0.01 6.64 -2.23
C TRP A 24 -0.18 5.35 -3.01
N MET A 25 0.60 5.18 -4.05
CA MET A 25 0.59 3.97 -4.86
C MET A 25 2.01 3.54 -5.16
N GLY A 26 2.27 2.25 -5.01
CA GLY A 26 3.59 1.71 -5.30
C GLY A 26 3.52 0.32 -5.87
N PHE A 27 4.65 -0.15 -6.37
CA PHE A 27 4.78 -1.47 -6.98
C PHE A 27 5.90 -2.24 -6.30
N GLY A 28 5.78 -3.56 -6.31
CA GLY A 28 6.83 -4.43 -5.80
C GLY A 28 6.67 -5.82 -6.37
N ASP A 29 7.72 -6.63 -6.26
CA ASP A 29 7.67 -8.02 -6.68
C ASP A 29 6.95 -8.88 -5.66
N SER A 30 6.84 -8.41 -4.42
CA SER A 30 6.17 -9.10 -3.33
C SER A 30 5.49 -8.09 -2.42
N ASP A 31 4.62 -8.59 -1.54
CA ASP A 31 3.94 -7.74 -0.56
C ASP A 31 4.94 -7.02 0.33
N ASP A 32 5.99 -7.73 0.78
CA ASP A 32 7.01 -7.14 1.64
C ASP A 32 7.74 -6.01 0.93
N GLN A 33 8.05 -6.18 -0.34
CA GLN A 33 8.74 -5.15 -1.10
C GLN A 33 7.86 -3.91 -1.27
N ALA A 34 6.58 -4.09 -1.54
CA ALA A 34 5.65 -2.97 -1.66
C ALA A 34 5.51 -2.23 -0.33
N LEU A 35 5.47 -2.98 0.77
CA LEU A 35 5.40 -2.38 2.11
C LEU A 35 6.67 -1.61 2.45
N ASP A 36 7.82 -2.10 2.05
CA ASP A 36 9.08 -1.40 2.28
C ASP A 36 9.10 -0.05 1.56
N GLU A 37 8.54 0.01 0.38
CA GLU A 37 8.46 1.26 -0.37
C GLU A 37 7.62 2.31 0.36
N ILE A 38 6.45 1.92 0.85
CA ILE A 38 5.60 2.90 1.54
C ILE A 38 6.20 3.29 2.89
N ARG A 39 6.86 2.37 3.58
CA ARG A 39 7.53 2.68 4.84
C ARG A 39 8.69 3.65 4.65
N SER A 40 9.34 3.58 3.50
CA SER A 40 10.41 4.51 3.18
C SER A 40 9.88 5.93 2.98
N ASP A 41 8.72 6.07 2.37
CA ASP A 41 8.09 7.36 2.13
C ASP A 41 7.42 7.92 3.39
N PHE A 42 6.87 7.06 4.24
CA PHE A 42 6.14 7.46 5.43
C PHE A 42 6.65 6.72 6.66
N PRO A 43 7.88 7.00 7.10
CA PRO A 43 8.44 6.35 8.28
C PRO A 43 7.59 6.67 9.51
N GLY A 44 7.28 5.63 10.27
CA GLY A 44 6.48 5.79 11.48
C GLY A 44 4.97 5.79 11.26
N ALA A 45 4.50 5.71 10.03
CA ALA A 45 3.07 5.63 9.78
C ALA A 45 2.53 4.26 10.18
N GLU A 46 1.34 4.25 10.76
CA GLU A 46 0.64 3.00 11.03
C GLU A 46 -0.02 2.51 9.74
N LEU A 47 0.25 1.27 9.36
CA LEU A 47 -0.27 0.69 8.15
C LEU A 47 -1.24 -0.43 8.49
N ASP A 48 -2.51 -0.22 8.17
CA ASP A 48 -3.56 -1.20 8.38
C ASP A 48 -4.01 -1.75 7.03
N ARG A 49 -3.95 -3.06 6.89
CA ARG A 49 -4.36 -3.69 5.64
C ARG A 49 -5.88 -3.70 5.54
N GLU A 50 -6.39 -3.14 4.47
CA GLU A 50 -7.82 -3.03 4.22
C GLU A 50 -8.19 -3.88 3.01
N GLU A 51 -8.66 -5.09 3.25
CA GLU A 51 -9.01 -5.99 2.16
C GLU A 51 -10.40 -5.70 1.60
N ARG A 52 -11.27 -5.11 2.39
CA ARG A 52 -12.64 -4.83 1.98
C ARG A 52 -12.72 -3.69 0.97
N ALA A 53 -11.70 -2.87 0.89
CA ALA A 53 -11.69 -1.74 -0.04
C ALA A 53 -11.75 -2.17 -1.50
N LEU A 54 -11.52 -3.44 -1.78
CA LEU A 54 -11.51 -3.98 -3.14
C LEU A 54 -12.83 -4.63 -3.54
N ARG A 55 -13.82 -4.63 -2.69
CA ARG A 55 -15.09 -5.26 -2.98
C ARG A 55 -16.11 -4.33 -3.60
#